data_2d730591026b3d9ec9da04e2dff46af0
#
_entry.id   2d730591026b3d9ec9da04e2dff46af0
#
_cell.length_a   1.000
_cell.length_b   1.000
_cell.length_c   1.000
_cell.angle_alpha   90.00
_cell.angle_beta   90.00
_cell.angle_gamma   90.00
#
_symmetry.space_group_name_H-M   'P 1'
#
loop_
_entity.id
_entity.type
_entity.pdbx_description
1 polymer ?
#
loop_
_entity_poly.entity_id
_entity_poly.type
_entity_poly.pdbx_seq_one_letter_code
_entity_poly.pdbx_strand_id
1 'polypeptide(L)'
;QLRNAGPIPFAPSSLGERLDPSALLRDARSFFVILFPYRPAREEEGNIALYARPMDYHKLIHHYLQKIIEAARPSYPGEQFLPLVDTSPMVDRWLAYAAGLGFFGRNHCLIHPRYGSFVTIGSILTTLSLTPDEPLTMHCGSCRECLIHCPGRAIGEKRLDPFRCKSYLTQKKEELSPAEIQILQR
;
A
#
# COMPACT_ATOMS: atom_id res chain seq x y z
N GLN A 1 -14.68 -7.63 -1.42
CA GLN A 1 -13.66 -8.42 -0.69
C GLN A 1 -13.46 -7.89 0.74
N LEU A 2 -13.52 -6.56 0.98
CA LEU A 2 -13.36 -5.97 2.31
C LEU A 2 -14.48 -6.31 3.29
N ARG A 3 -15.70 -6.55 2.81
CA ARG A 3 -16.87 -6.83 3.66
C ARG A 3 -16.78 -8.14 4.45
N ASN A 4 -15.91 -9.07 4.03
CA ASN A 4 -15.72 -10.37 4.68
C ASN A 4 -14.35 -10.50 5.34
N ALA A 5 -13.57 -9.42 5.44
CA ALA A 5 -12.33 -9.42 6.19
C ALA A 5 -12.68 -9.43 7.68
N GLY A 6 -12.20 -10.43 8.41
CA GLY A 6 -12.21 -10.42 9.88
C GLY A 6 -11.43 -9.22 10.43
N PRO A 7 -11.44 -9.00 11.75
CA PRO A 7 -10.73 -7.88 12.34
C PRO A 7 -9.26 -7.89 11.94
N ILE A 8 -8.82 -6.80 11.31
CA ILE A 8 -7.41 -6.60 10.94
C ILE A 8 -6.76 -5.84 12.09
N PRO A 9 -5.76 -6.43 12.79
CA PRO A 9 -5.27 -5.90 14.06
C PRO A 9 -4.68 -4.49 13.99
N PHE A 10 -4.34 -3.98 12.81
CA PHE A 10 -3.77 -2.65 12.60
C PHE A 10 -4.49 -1.83 11.52
N ALA A 11 -5.75 -2.14 11.25
CA ALA A 11 -6.56 -1.26 10.41
C ALA A 11 -6.89 0.02 11.19
N PRO A 12 -6.40 1.18 10.79
CA PRO A 12 -6.51 2.40 11.58
C PRO A 12 -7.92 3.00 11.59
N SER A 13 -8.82 2.52 10.75
CA SER A 13 -10.12 3.13 10.50
C SER A 13 -11.23 2.10 10.31
N SER A 14 -12.46 2.53 10.53
CA SER A 14 -13.65 1.73 10.27
C SER A 14 -13.80 1.38 8.78
N LEU A 15 -14.57 0.35 8.47
CA LEU A 15 -14.85 -0.04 7.09
C LEU A 15 -15.54 1.10 6.30
N GLY A 16 -16.43 1.85 6.96
CA GLY A 16 -17.12 3.00 6.34
C GLY A 16 -16.14 4.07 5.87
N GLU A 17 -15.22 4.50 6.75
CA GLU A 17 -14.18 5.49 6.40
C GLU A 17 -13.27 5.02 5.27
N ARG A 18 -13.03 3.71 5.16
CA ARG A 18 -12.18 3.13 4.11
C ARG A 18 -12.85 3.04 2.74
N LEU A 19 -14.15 3.16 2.68
CA LEU A 19 -14.96 3.04 1.46
C LEU A 19 -15.56 4.37 1.00
N ASP A 20 -15.46 5.41 1.83
CA ASP A 20 -16.05 6.71 1.53
C ASP A 20 -14.99 7.81 1.43
N PRO A 21 -14.48 8.10 0.23
CA PRO A 21 -13.54 9.19 0.03
C PRO A 21 -14.16 10.58 0.25
N SER A 22 -15.49 10.72 0.24
CA SER A 22 -16.15 12.01 0.47
C SER A 22 -15.95 12.52 1.89
N ALA A 23 -15.66 11.64 2.85
CA ALA A 23 -15.27 12.00 4.21
C ALA A 23 -13.93 12.76 4.28
N LEU A 24 -13.04 12.57 3.29
CA LEU A 24 -11.75 13.24 3.19
C LEU A 24 -11.81 14.51 2.33
N LEU A 25 -12.55 14.45 1.24
CA LEU A 25 -12.73 15.55 0.31
C LEU A 25 -14.18 15.55 -0.19
N ARG A 26 -14.94 16.57 0.17
CA ARG A 26 -16.32 16.74 -0.30
C ARG A 26 -16.33 16.80 -1.83
N ASP A 27 -17.31 16.19 -2.46
CA ASP A 27 -17.47 16.12 -3.91
C ASP A 27 -16.30 15.44 -4.66
N ALA A 28 -15.53 14.61 -3.96
CA ALA A 28 -14.46 13.82 -4.56
C ALA A 28 -14.99 12.91 -5.68
N ARG A 29 -14.28 12.86 -6.81
CA ARG A 29 -14.67 12.09 -8.00
C ARG A 29 -13.64 11.09 -8.45
N SER A 30 -12.36 11.41 -8.26
CA SER A 30 -11.27 10.58 -8.80
C SER A 30 -10.08 10.51 -7.88
N PHE A 31 -9.31 9.44 -8.03
CA PHE A 31 -7.96 9.30 -7.49
C PHE A 31 -6.95 9.30 -8.65
N PHE A 32 -5.91 10.11 -8.54
CA PHE A 32 -4.72 9.98 -9.35
C PHE A 32 -3.64 9.27 -8.54
N VAL A 33 -3.24 8.06 -8.94
CA VAL A 33 -2.36 7.19 -8.15
C VAL A 33 -0.98 7.12 -8.77
N ILE A 34 0.06 7.18 -7.95
CA ILE A 34 1.46 7.21 -8.38
C ILE A 34 2.25 6.18 -7.59
N LEU A 35 3.12 5.43 -8.27
CA LEU A 35 4.09 4.54 -7.65
C LEU A 35 5.47 5.18 -7.60
N PHE A 36 6.13 5.03 -6.45
CA PHE A 36 7.49 5.49 -6.20
C PHE A 36 8.39 4.27 -5.98
N PRO A 37 9.15 3.83 -7.01
CA PRO A 37 10.06 2.71 -6.86
C PRO A 37 11.22 3.06 -5.92
N TYR A 38 11.57 2.11 -5.02
CA TYR A 38 12.66 2.31 -4.05
C TYR A 38 13.74 1.20 -4.07
N ARG A 39 13.71 0.30 -5.07
CA ARG A 39 14.73 -0.72 -5.19
C ARG A 39 16.07 -0.09 -5.54
N PRO A 40 17.13 -0.26 -4.71
CA PRO A 40 18.43 0.29 -5.00
C PRO A 40 19.08 -0.42 -6.19
N ALA A 41 19.99 0.27 -6.89
CA ALA A 41 20.72 -0.30 -8.02
C ALA A 41 21.71 -1.42 -7.58
N ARG A 42 22.16 -1.39 -6.33
CA ARG A 42 22.98 -2.41 -5.70
C ARG A 42 22.30 -2.91 -4.44
N GLU A 43 22.34 -4.22 -4.21
CA GLU A 43 21.88 -4.79 -2.95
C GLU A 43 22.89 -4.44 -1.84
N GLU A 44 22.41 -3.75 -0.82
CA GLU A 44 23.17 -3.46 0.38
C GLU A 44 22.70 -4.40 1.49
N GLU A 45 23.65 -5.05 2.14
CA GLU A 45 23.35 -5.85 3.33
C GLU A 45 22.85 -4.96 4.47
N GLY A 46 21.94 -5.49 5.28
CA GLY A 46 21.44 -4.79 6.46
C GLY A 46 20.14 -5.38 6.98
N ASN A 47 19.84 -5.10 8.24
CA ASN A 47 18.67 -5.58 8.96
C ASN A 47 17.47 -4.61 8.92
N ILE A 48 17.61 -3.47 8.22
CA ILE A 48 16.56 -2.47 8.05
C ILE A 48 15.94 -2.67 6.67
N ALA A 49 14.60 -2.68 6.61
CA ALA A 49 13.87 -2.78 5.34
C ALA A 49 14.27 -1.67 4.37
N LEU A 50 14.41 -2.00 3.09
CA LEU A 50 14.92 -1.07 2.06
C LEU A 50 14.15 0.24 2.00
N TYR A 51 12.83 0.21 2.13
CA TYR A 51 12.00 1.42 2.10
C TYR A 51 12.23 2.36 3.30
N ALA A 52 12.76 1.83 4.41
CA ALA A 52 13.00 2.58 5.64
C ALA A 52 14.43 3.10 5.79
N ARG A 53 15.33 2.76 4.86
CA ARG A 53 16.74 3.19 4.91
C ARG A 53 16.97 4.63 4.50
N PRO A 54 16.29 5.15 3.44
CA PRO A 54 16.44 6.55 3.05
C PRO A 54 15.63 7.48 3.95
N MET A 55 15.48 8.72 3.51
CA MET A 55 14.57 9.69 4.11
C MET A 55 13.16 9.12 4.28
N ASP A 56 12.43 9.61 5.30
CA ASP A 56 11.02 9.30 5.52
C ASP A 56 10.21 9.46 4.22
N TYR A 57 9.77 8.34 3.66
CA TYR A 57 9.07 8.30 2.37
C TYR A 57 7.74 9.06 2.40
N HIS A 58 7.07 9.21 3.56
CA HIS A 58 5.85 10.00 3.66
C HIS A 58 6.11 11.46 3.29
N LYS A 59 7.19 12.05 3.81
CA LYS A 59 7.57 13.43 3.50
C LYS A 59 7.99 13.59 2.05
N LEU A 60 8.75 12.64 1.54
CA LEU A 60 9.23 12.65 0.16
C LEU A 60 8.08 12.56 -0.83
N ILE A 61 7.19 11.58 -0.67
CA ILE A 61 6.03 11.38 -1.54
C ILE A 61 5.11 12.59 -1.46
N HIS A 62 4.77 13.04 -0.24
CA HIS A 62 3.92 14.21 -0.06
C HIS A 62 4.48 15.44 -0.80
N HIS A 63 5.79 15.67 -0.74
CA HIS A 63 6.44 16.75 -1.47
C HIS A 63 6.25 16.62 -3.00
N TYR A 64 6.42 15.42 -3.57
CA TYR A 64 6.19 15.21 -5.00
C TYR A 64 4.71 15.37 -5.40
N LEU A 65 3.78 14.86 -4.57
CA LEU A 65 2.35 15.04 -4.81
C LEU A 65 1.96 16.52 -4.80
N GLN A 66 2.51 17.32 -3.88
CA GLN A 66 2.29 18.77 -3.85
C GLN A 66 2.80 19.45 -5.11
N LYS A 67 3.98 19.10 -5.61
CA LYS A 67 4.49 19.66 -6.89
C LYS A 67 3.58 19.33 -8.07
N ILE A 68 3.04 18.13 -8.13
CA ILE A 68 2.08 17.74 -9.17
C ILE A 68 0.81 18.57 -9.06
N ILE A 69 0.28 18.77 -7.84
CA ILE A 69 -0.90 19.61 -7.59
C ILE A 69 -0.63 21.05 -8.00
N GLU A 70 0.50 21.63 -7.65
CA GLU A 70 0.90 22.98 -8.03
C GLU A 70 0.95 23.15 -9.54
N ALA A 71 1.48 22.17 -10.26
CA ALA A 71 1.53 22.18 -11.72
C ALA A 71 0.13 22.00 -12.36
N ALA A 72 -0.77 21.26 -11.74
CA ALA A 72 -2.12 21.02 -12.25
C ALA A 72 -3.08 22.20 -12.03
N ARG A 73 -2.97 22.91 -10.91
CA ARG A 73 -3.91 23.97 -10.51
C ARG A 73 -4.19 25.04 -11.58
N PRO A 74 -3.22 25.55 -12.34
CA PRO A 74 -3.49 26.55 -13.37
C PRO A 74 -4.41 26.06 -14.48
N SER A 75 -4.36 24.76 -14.80
CA SER A 75 -5.18 24.13 -15.84
C SER A 75 -6.57 23.73 -15.36
N TYR A 76 -6.77 23.60 -14.05
CA TYR A 76 -8.02 23.15 -13.43
C TYR A 76 -8.46 24.10 -12.31
N PRO A 77 -8.79 25.37 -12.64
CA PRO A 77 -9.22 26.36 -11.66
C PRO A 77 -10.56 25.93 -11.04
N GLY A 78 -10.64 25.96 -9.70
CA GLY A 78 -11.84 25.57 -8.96
C GLY A 78 -11.87 24.11 -8.51
N GLU A 79 -11.04 23.25 -9.07
CA GLU A 79 -10.91 21.86 -8.61
C GLU A 79 -10.08 21.75 -7.33
N GLN A 80 -10.44 20.80 -6.48
CA GLN A 80 -9.75 20.55 -5.24
C GLN A 80 -8.85 19.31 -5.36
N PHE A 81 -7.72 19.33 -4.66
CA PHE A 81 -6.72 18.28 -4.67
C PHE A 81 -6.22 18.03 -3.26
N LEU A 82 -6.27 16.79 -2.81
CA LEU A 82 -5.81 16.34 -1.50
C LEU A 82 -4.75 15.24 -1.68
N PRO A 83 -3.47 15.49 -1.34
CA PRO A 83 -2.44 14.47 -1.39
C PRO A 83 -2.60 13.48 -0.22
N LEU A 84 -2.48 12.19 -0.51
CA LEU A 84 -2.62 11.09 0.44
C LEU A 84 -1.41 10.16 0.35
N VAL A 85 -0.87 9.79 1.50
CA VAL A 85 0.25 8.85 1.62
C VAL A 85 0.02 8.00 2.86
N ASP A 86 -0.24 6.70 2.69
CA ASP A 86 -0.29 5.65 3.74
C ASP A 86 -1.10 5.95 5.02
N THR A 87 -1.10 7.19 5.50
CA THR A 87 -1.78 7.62 6.73
C THR A 87 -3.27 7.91 6.56
N SER A 88 -3.79 7.83 5.35
CA SER A 88 -5.23 8.00 5.07
C SER A 88 -6.00 6.71 5.37
N PRO A 89 -7.34 6.78 5.57
CA PRO A 89 -8.16 5.59 5.72
C PRO A 89 -8.28 4.77 4.42
N MET A 90 -7.88 5.32 3.29
CA MET A 90 -8.01 4.66 1.99
C MET A 90 -7.13 3.42 1.87
N VAL A 91 -7.54 2.49 1.01
CA VAL A 91 -6.78 1.25 0.75
C VAL A 91 -5.87 1.46 -0.46
N ASP A 92 -4.68 2.07 -0.24
CA ASP A 92 -3.76 2.48 -1.29
C ASP A 92 -3.46 1.38 -2.31
N ARG A 93 -3.24 0.15 -1.85
CA ARG A 93 -2.99 -1.00 -2.75
C ARG A 93 -4.18 -1.32 -3.64
N TRP A 94 -5.41 -1.09 -3.17
CA TRP A 94 -6.61 -1.26 -3.97
C TRP A 94 -6.73 -0.15 -5.02
N LEU A 95 -6.45 1.08 -4.63
CA LEU A 95 -6.45 2.23 -5.55
C LEU A 95 -5.43 2.01 -6.67
N ALA A 96 -4.21 1.61 -6.33
CA ALA A 96 -3.17 1.33 -7.31
C ALA A 96 -3.50 0.12 -8.22
N TYR A 97 -4.17 -0.91 -7.71
CA TYR A 97 -4.69 -2.01 -8.52
C TYR A 97 -5.76 -1.53 -9.49
N ALA A 98 -6.74 -0.77 -9.01
CA ALA A 98 -7.83 -0.24 -9.82
C ALA A 98 -7.34 0.72 -10.92
N ALA A 99 -6.26 1.46 -10.65
CA ALA A 99 -5.57 2.33 -11.60
C ALA A 99 -4.59 1.58 -12.54
N GLY A 100 -4.64 0.24 -12.63
CA GLY A 100 -3.82 -0.53 -13.55
C GLY A 100 -2.32 -0.52 -13.27
N LEU A 101 -1.87 -0.07 -12.08
CA LEU A 101 -0.46 0.06 -11.74
C LEU A 101 0.21 -1.24 -11.28
N GLY A 102 -0.56 -2.29 -11.11
CA GLY A 102 -0.05 -3.59 -10.69
C GLY A 102 -1.16 -4.58 -10.42
N PHE A 103 -0.79 -5.76 -9.94
CA PHE A 103 -1.72 -6.81 -9.56
C PHE A 103 -1.48 -7.25 -8.11
N PHE A 104 -2.48 -7.85 -7.47
CA PHE A 104 -2.30 -8.41 -6.14
C PHE A 104 -1.52 -9.73 -6.19
N GLY A 105 -0.33 -9.73 -5.57
CA GLY A 105 0.43 -10.95 -5.36
C GLY A 105 -0.19 -11.86 -4.28
N ARG A 106 0.23 -13.12 -4.22
CA ARG A 106 -0.11 -14.05 -3.13
C ARG A 106 0.36 -13.54 -1.76
N ASN A 107 1.38 -12.69 -1.73
CA ASN A 107 1.86 -12.02 -0.52
C ASN A 107 0.98 -10.85 -0.07
N HIS A 108 -0.15 -10.61 -0.71
CA HIS A 108 -1.07 -9.51 -0.47
C HIS A 108 -0.47 -8.10 -0.72
N CYS A 109 0.70 -8.02 -1.36
CA CYS A 109 1.27 -6.77 -1.83
C CYS A 109 0.82 -6.47 -3.26
N LEU A 110 0.85 -5.18 -3.63
CA LEU A 110 0.82 -4.78 -5.04
C LEU A 110 2.14 -5.18 -5.70
N ILE A 111 2.07 -5.79 -6.87
CA ILE A 111 3.24 -6.17 -7.68
C ILE A 111 3.14 -5.44 -9.01
N HIS A 112 4.06 -4.50 -9.23
CA HIS A 112 4.21 -3.82 -10.52
C HIS A 112 5.05 -4.70 -11.49
N PRO A 113 4.68 -4.82 -12.77
CA PRO A 113 5.38 -5.72 -13.72
C PRO A 113 6.89 -5.49 -13.82
N ARG A 114 7.33 -4.22 -13.74
CA ARG A 114 8.76 -3.85 -13.85
C ARG A 114 9.47 -3.77 -12.50
N TYR A 115 8.81 -3.26 -11.45
CA TYR A 115 9.45 -2.94 -10.17
C TYR A 115 9.18 -3.97 -9.07
N GLY A 116 8.37 -4.99 -9.36
CA GLY A 116 7.94 -5.96 -8.36
C GLY A 116 7.15 -5.29 -7.24
N SER A 117 7.36 -5.72 -6.01
CA SER A 117 6.76 -5.11 -4.81
C SER A 117 7.58 -3.98 -4.18
N PHE A 118 8.68 -3.55 -4.84
CA PHE A 118 9.55 -2.46 -4.35
C PHE A 118 9.02 -1.09 -4.74
N VAL A 119 7.77 -0.83 -4.39
CA VAL A 119 7.08 0.43 -4.67
C VAL A 119 6.35 0.91 -3.41
N THR A 120 6.42 2.21 -3.15
CA THR A 120 5.50 2.91 -2.25
C THR A 120 4.43 3.61 -3.08
N ILE A 121 3.28 3.87 -2.47
CA ILE A 121 2.09 4.37 -3.15
C ILE A 121 1.77 5.75 -2.60
N GLY A 122 1.58 6.71 -3.50
CA GLY A 122 0.98 7.99 -3.18
C GLY A 122 -0.25 8.22 -4.05
N SER A 123 -1.21 8.99 -3.58
CA SER A 123 -2.38 9.33 -4.37
C SER A 123 -2.82 10.78 -4.18
N ILE A 124 -3.52 11.32 -5.15
CA ILE A 124 -4.18 12.62 -5.09
C ILE A 124 -5.67 12.36 -5.25
N LEU A 125 -6.43 12.62 -4.20
CA LEU A 125 -7.88 12.64 -4.25
C LEU A 125 -8.32 14.00 -4.81
N THR A 126 -9.26 14.02 -5.77
CA THR A 126 -9.65 15.25 -6.45
C THR A 126 -11.13 15.29 -6.80
N THR A 127 -11.68 16.50 -6.88
CA THR A 127 -13.00 16.75 -7.44
C THR A 127 -13.03 16.70 -8.97
N LEU A 128 -11.85 16.72 -9.62
CA LEU A 128 -11.72 16.57 -11.06
C LEU A 128 -12.19 15.17 -11.50
N SER A 129 -13.01 15.11 -12.53
CA SER A 129 -13.45 13.85 -13.13
C SER A 129 -12.40 13.37 -14.12
N LEU A 130 -11.73 12.27 -13.80
CA LEU A 130 -10.74 11.62 -14.67
C LEU A 130 -11.34 10.36 -15.29
N THR A 131 -10.92 10.05 -16.52
CA THR A 131 -11.24 8.76 -17.14
C THR A 131 -10.50 7.66 -16.37
N PRO A 132 -11.21 6.62 -15.90
CA PRO A 132 -10.57 5.53 -15.16
C PRO A 132 -9.68 4.67 -16.06
N ASP A 133 -8.56 4.20 -15.51
CA ASP A 133 -7.75 3.13 -16.09
C ASP A 133 -8.37 1.76 -15.79
N GLU A 134 -7.91 0.74 -16.53
CA GLU A 134 -8.36 -0.65 -16.35
C GLU A 134 -7.34 -1.45 -15.53
N PRO A 135 -7.78 -2.28 -14.57
CA PRO A 135 -6.90 -3.16 -13.83
C PRO A 135 -6.14 -4.14 -14.72
N LEU A 136 -4.89 -4.45 -14.36
CA LEU A 136 -4.12 -5.46 -15.06
C LEU A 136 -4.70 -6.86 -14.83
N THR A 137 -4.72 -7.67 -15.88
CA THR A 137 -5.15 -9.09 -15.82
C THR A 137 -4.05 -10.04 -15.35
N MET A 138 -2.88 -9.52 -14.95
CA MET A 138 -1.72 -10.29 -14.51
C MET A 138 -1.94 -10.94 -13.13
N HIS A 139 -1.20 -12.03 -12.89
CA HIS A 139 -1.20 -12.76 -11.62
C HIS A 139 0.14 -13.49 -11.41
N CYS A 140 0.36 -14.06 -10.21
CA CYS A 140 1.61 -14.75 -9.85
C CYS A 140 1.90 -16.05 -10.63
N GLY A 141 0.97 -16.57 -11.43
CA GLY A 141 1.16 -17.86 -12.10
C GLY A 141 1.47 -19.00 -11.11
N SER A 142 2.52 -19.75 -11.38
CA SER A 142 2.99 -20.85 -10.53
C SER A 142 3.94 -20.44 -9.40
N CYS A 143 4.34 -19.17 -9.31
CA CYS A 143 5.26 -18.68 -8.27
C CYS A 143 4.67 -18.85 -6.87
N ARG A 144 5.47 -19.39 -5.92
CA ARG A 144 5.11 -19.65 -4.51
C ARG A 144 6.16 -19.15 -3.53
N GLU A 145 7.14 -18.37 -3.96
CA GLU A 145 8.27 -17.92 -3.15
C GLU A 145 7.84 -17.27 -1.82
N CYS A 146 6.87 -16.37 -1.85
CA CYS A 146 6.37 -15.73 -0.65
C CYS A 146 5.70 -16.69 0.35
N LEU A 147 5.11 -17.80 -0.11
CA LEU A 147 4.52 -18.83 0.75
C LEU A 147 5.61 -19.64 1.45
N ILE A 148 6.66 -20.02 0.69
CA ILE A 148 7.77 -20.87 1.16
C ILE A 148 8.65 -20.10 2.16
N HIS A 149 8.95 -18.84 1.86
CA HIS A 149 9.88 -18.02 2.65
C HIS A 149 9.21 -17.17 3.75
N CYS A 150 7.89 -17.25 3.93
CA CYS A 150 7.23 -16.49 5.00
C CYS A 150 7.64 -17.04 6.38
N PRO A 151 8.37 -16.28 7.22
CA PRO A 151 8.91 -16.78 8.49
C PRO A 151 7.82 -17.23 9.46
N GLY A 152 6.70 -16.53 9.50
CA GLY A 152 5.53 -16.87 10.33
C GLY A 152 4.57 -17.85 9.65
N ARG A 153 4.81 -18.22 8.39
CA ARG A 153 3.82 -18.94 7.56
C ARG A 153 2.44 -18.28 7.60
N ALA A 154 2.46 -16.94 7.64
CA ALA A 154 1.27 -16.12 7.70
C ALA A 154 0.51 -16.09 6.37
N ILE A 155 1.22 -16.30 5.24
CA ILE A 155 0.66 -16.25 3.89
C ILE A 155 0.16 -17.65 3.54
N GLY A 156 -1.16 -17.79 3.42
CA GLY A 156 -1.82 -19.01 2.96
C GLY A 156 -2.27 -18.90 1.49
N GLU A 157 -2.74 -19.99 0.93
CA GLU A 157 -3.22 -20.06 -0.47
C GLU A 157 -4.34 -19.05 -0.77
N LYS A 158 -5.24 -18.83 0.19
CA LYS A 158 -6.44 -18.02 0.01
C LYS A 158 -6.56 -16.83 0.97
N ARG A 159 -5.76 -16.80 2.03
CA ARG A 159 -5.85 -15.77 3.07
C ARG A 159 -4.53 -15.56 3.79
N LEU A 160 -4.38 -14.37 4.36
CA LEU A 160 -3.31 -14.02 5.29
C LEU A 160 -3.81 -14.25 6.72
N ASP A 161 -2.95 -14.87 7.57
CA ASP A 161 -3.11 -14.86 9.02
C ASP A 161 -2.31 -13.66 9.58
N PRO A 162 -2.97 -12.56 9.94
CA PRO A 162 -2.26 -11.36 10.37
C PRO A 162 -1.53 -11.56 11.71
N PHE A 163 -2.01 -12.45 12.59
CA PHE A 163 -1.41 -12.69 13.91
C PHE A 163 -0.08 -13.46 13.84
N ARG A 164 0.22 -14.07 12.71
CA ARG A 164 1.51 -14.71 12.42
C ARG A 164 2.42 -13.88 11.53
N CYS A 165 1.95 -12.70 11.12
CA CYS A 165 2.72 -11.82 10.25
C CYS A 165 3.86 -11.15 11.01
N LYS A 166 5.11 -11.29 10.52
CA LYS A 166 6.28 -10.64 11.12
C LYS A 166 6.08 -9.12 11.25
N SER A 167 5.48 -8.48 10.25
CA SER A 167 5.16 -7.06 10.30
C SER A 167 4.18 -6.69 11.42
N TYR A 168 3.20 -7.53 11.73
CA TYR A 168 2.32 -7.33 12.88
C TYR A 168 3.09 -7.51 14.19
N LEU A 169 3.84 -8.59 14.31
CA LEU A 169 4.56 -8.91 15.54
C LEU A 169 5.58 -7.84 15.94
N THR A 170 6.23 -7.20 14.96
CA THR A 170 7.17 -6.09 15.23
C THR A 170 6.47 -4.80 15.71
N GLN A 171 5.17 -4.67 15.54
CA GLN A 171 4.38 -3.51 15.95
C GLN A 171 3.47 -3.80 17.14
N LYS A 172 3.42 -5.06 17.59
CA LYS A 172 2.60 -5.49 18.73
C LYS A 172 3.10 -4.81 20.01
N LYS A 173 2.17 -4.21 20.76
CA LYS A 173 2.49 -3.49 22.02
C LYS A 173 2.51 -4.42 23.23
N GLU A 174 1.77 -5.51 23.16
CA GLU A 174 1.70 -6.54 24.20
C GLU A 174 2.98 -7.39 24.19
N GLU A 175 3.25 -8.05 25.30
CA GLU A 175 4.35 -8.98 25.42
C GLU A 175 4.22 -10.13 24.41
N LEU A 176 5.34 -10.46 23.79
CA LEU A 176 5.39 -11.53 22.80
C LEU A 176 5.50 -12.91 23.49
N SER A 177 4.69 -13.85 23.05
CA SER A 177 4.82 -15.24 23.45
C SER A 177 6.12 -15.87 22.89
N PRO A 178 6.60 -16.98 23.49
CA PRO A 178 7.79 -17.69 22.98
C PRO A 178 7.67 -18.10 21.50
N ALA A 179 6.47 -18.47 21.05
CA ALA A 179 6.21 -18.82 19.65
C ALA A 179 6.31 -17.61 18.71
N GLU A 180 5.84 -16.44 19.14
CA GLU A 180 5.95 -15.19 18.37
C GLU A 180 7.40 -14.69 18.28
N ILE A 181 8.16 -14.81 19.39
CA ILE A 181 9.60 -14.50 19.41
C ILE A 181 10.34 -15.37 18.39
N GLN A 182 10.02 -16.67 18.32
CA GLN A 182 10.64 -17.58 17.37
C GLN A 182 10.37 -17.18 15.90
N ILE A 183 9.19 -16.61 15.61
CA ILE A 183 8.89 -16.06 14.27
C ILE A 183 9.78 -14.86 13.94
N LEU A 184 10.05 -13.99 14.92
CA LEU A 184 10.88 -12.80 14.72
C LEU A 184 12.36 -13.14 14.50
N GLN A 185 12.84 -14.24 15.07
CA GLN A 185 14.23 -14.72 14.96
C GLN A 185 14.54 -15.40 13.63
N ARG A 186 13.53 -15.76 12.84
CA ARG A 186 13.66 -16.35 11.50
C ARG A 186 13.74 -15.25 10.42
#